data_49ca3682a1a136b449685a85df293e6e
#
_entry.id   49ca3682a1a136b449685a85df293e6e
#
_cell.length_a   1.000
_cell.length_b   1.000
_cell.length_c   1.000
_cell.angle_alpha   90.00
_cell.angle_beta   90.00
_cell.angle_gamma   90.00
#
_symmetry.space_group_name_H-M   'P 1'
#
loop_
_entity.id
_entity.type
_entity.pdbx_description
1 polymer ?
#
loop_
_entity_poly.entity_id
_entity_poly.type
_entity_poly.pdbx_seq_one_letter_code
_entity_poly.pdbx_strand_id
1 'polypeptide(L)'
;YVAINLSFACSLRIGEIGGLTWDNVHISDADIAGDDAHLIIDKQLERVSEKALEAVGEGEVILKFPRVMNLADARTVLVLKTPKTESSVRRVWMPKTVAYILREWKKSQDKQKKFLGDEYRDYGLVVALEDGRPCEESVINNAFHKLKKHAELPEVEFHSLRHSSTTYKLKLNHGDIKAT
;
A
#
# COMPACT_ATOMS: atom_id res chain seq x y z
N TYR A 1 -0.98 -6.25 -9.29
CA TYR A 1 0.45 -6.48 -9.55
C TYR A 1 1.33 -5.66 -8.60
N VAL A 2 1.17 -4.30 -8.54
CA VAL A 2 1.97 -3.42 -7.67
C VAL A 2 1.91 -3.83 -6.20
N ALA A 3 0.70 -4.08 -5.66
CA ALA A 3 0.53 -4.49 -4.27
C ALA A 3 1.30 -5.77 -3.91
N ILE A 4 1.35 -6.76 -4.82
CA ILE A 4 2.11 -8.00 -4.62
C ILE A 4 3.61 -7.69 -4.51
N ASN A 5 4.15 -6.87 -5.44
CA ASN A 5 5.56 -6.49 -5.42
C ASN A 5 5.92 -5.70 -4.14
N LEU A 6 5.07 -4.78 -3.70
CA LEU A 6 5.28 -4.04 -2.46
C LEU A 6 5.24 -4.96 -1.23
N SER A 7 4.31 -5.92 -1.19
CA SER A 7 4.23 -6.89 -0.08
C SER A 7 5.43 -7.82 -0.05
N PHE A 8 5.83 -8.39 -1.20
CA PHE A 8 6.92 -9.36 -1.27
C PHE A 8 8.29 -8.69 -1.22
N ALA A 9 8.60 -7.74 -2.10
CA ALA A 9 9.93 -7.16 -2.18
C ALA A 9 10.24 -6.17 -1.05
N CYS A 10 9.24 -5.39 -0.62
CA CYS A 10 9.39 -4.36 0.42
C CYS A 10 8.85 -4.79 1.79
N SER A 11 8.30 -5.98 1.93
CA SER A 11 7.73 -6.52 3.17
C SER A 11 6.65 -5.63 3.79
N LEU A 12 5.84 -4.94 2.98
CA LEU A 12 4.79 -4.05 3.47
C LEU A 12 3.54 -4.81 3.91
N ARG A 13 2.88 -4.28 4.95
CA ARG A 13 1.53 -4.73 5.35
C ARG A 13 0.49 -4.19 4.38
N ILE A 14 -0.64 -4.90 4.25
CA ILE A 14 -1.71 -4.51 3.31
C ILE A 14 -2.26 -3.11 3.59
N GLY A 15 -2.42 -2.72 4.86
CA GLY A 15 -2.83 -1.36 5.23
C GLY A 15 -1.77 -0.29 4.90
N GLU A 16 -0.47 -0.61 5.04
CA GLU A 16 0.64 0.26 4.62
C GLU A 16 0.64 0.45 3.09
N ILE A 17 0.37 -0.62 2.34
CA ILE A 17 0.25 -0.59 0.87
C ILE A 17 -0.91 0.32 0.44
N GLY A 18 -2.08 0.18 1.09
CA GLY A 18 -3.25 1.00 0.80
C GLY A 18 -3.06 2.47 1.20
N GLY A 19 -2.25 2.73 2.23
CA GLY A 19 -1.96 4.08 2.74
C GLY A 19 -0.73 4.76 2.13
N LEU A 20 0.03 4.07 1.27
CA LEU A 20 1.22 4.63 0.64
C LEU A 20 0.84 5.73 -0.35
N THR A 21 1.44 6.91 -0.19
CA THR A 21 1.26 8.06 -1.07
C THR A 21 2.49 8.31 -1.94
N TRP A 22 2.31 8.95 -3.09
CA TRP A 22 3.42 9.25 -4.01
C TRP A 22 4.47 10.18 -3.42
N ASP A 23 4.11 11.03 -2.45
CA ASP A 23 5.06 11.91 -1.74
C ASP A 23 6.10 11.12 -0.94
N ASN A 24 5.78 9.86 -0.60
CA ASN A 24 6.63 8.96 0.15
C ASN A 24 7.36 7.94 -0.73
N VAL A 25 7.38 8.14 -2.04
CA VAL A 25 8.03 7.25 -3.02
C VAL A 25 9.21 7.96 -3.67
N HIS A 26 10.42 7.59 -3.32
CA HIS A 26 11.66 8.16 -3.81
C HIS A 26 12.27 7.24 -4.88
N ILE A 27 12.03 7.58 -6.15
CA ILE A 27 12.41 6.77 -7.33
C ILE A 27 12.88 7.65 -8.50
N SER A 28 13.56 8.75 -8.19
CA SER A 28 14.20 9.57 -9.24
C SER A 28 15.27 8.77 -9.99
N ASP A 29 15.73 9.27 -11.13
CA ASP A 29 16.83 8.63 -11.85
C ASP A 29 18.09 8.55 -10.98
N ALA A 30 18.35 9.57 -10.17
CA ALA A 30 19.46 9.59 -9.23
C ALA A 30 19.31 8.53 -8.12
N ASP A 31 18.11 8.42 -7.52
CA ASP A 31 17.83 7.42 -6.48
C ASP A 31 18.02 5.99 -7.02
N ILE A 32 17.52 5.72 -8.24
CA ILE A 32 17.63 4.39 -8.84
C ILE A 32 19.08 4.09 -9.24
N ALA A 33 19.79 5.05 -9.81
CA ALA A 33 21.19 4.87 -10.20
C ALA A 33 22.08 4.64 -8.98
N GLY A 34 21.84 5.40 -7.91
CA GLY A 34 22.61 5.36 -6.66
C GLY A 34 22.23 4.23 -5.70
N ASP A 35 21.32 3.32 -6.06
CA ASP A 35 20.76 2.28 -5.18
C ASP A 35 20.07 2.85 -3.91
N ASP A 36 19.59 4.09 -3.97
CA ASP A 36 18.89 4.77 -2.87
C ASP A 36 17.35 4.85 -3.08
N ALA A 37 16.81 4.09 -4.04
CA ALA A 37 15.38 4.03 -4.23
C ALA A 37 14.68 3.45 -2.99
N HIS A 38 13.73 4.22 -2.41
CA HIS A 38 13.11 3.84 -1.14
C HIS A 38 11.69 4.39 -0.97
N LEU A 39 10.98 3.84 0.00
CA LEU A 39 9.67 4.27 0.48
C LEU A 39 9.80 4.81 1.91
N ILE A 40 8.97 5.79 2.25
CA ILE A 40 8.73 6.18 3.64
C ILE A 40 7.36 5.64 4.04
N ILE A 41 7.32 4.80 5.05
CA ILE A 41 6.07 4.24 5.58
C ILE A 41 5.71 5.01 6.83
N ASP A 42 4.74 5.91 6.72
CA ASP A 42 4.27 6.80 7.79
C ASP A 42 2.74 6.86 7.87
N LYS A 43 2.05 6.12 6.98
CA LYS A 43 0.59 6.09 6.88
C LYS A 43 0.09 4.67 6.67
N GLN A 44 -1.15 4.44 7.07
CA GLN A 44 -1.88 3.22 6.76
C GLN A 44 -3.35 3.52 6.45
N LEU A 45 -3.90 2.73 5.54
CA LEU A 45 -5.33 2.73 5.22
C LEU A 45 -6.02 1.70 6.12
N GLU A 46 -7.08 2.10 6.80
CA GLU A 46 -7.83 1.21 7.69
C GLU A 46 -9.33 1.55 7.65
N ARG A 47 -10.15 0.51 7.73
CA ARG A 47 -11.59 0.66 7.92
C ARG A 47 -11.90 0.54 9.40
N VAL A 48 -12.42 1.61 10.00
CA VAL A 48 -12.72 1.70 11.42
C VAL A 48 -14.21 1.89 11.67
N SER A 49 -14.71 1.45 12.83
CA SER A 49 -16.09 1.77 13.24
C SER A 49 -16.18 3.24 13.64
N GLU A 50 -17.35 3.86 13.45
CA GLU A 50 -17.59 5.24 13.89
C GLU A 50 -17.36 5.42 15.39
N LYS A 51 -17.77 4.45 16.19
CA LYS A 51 -17.51 4.44 17.64
C LYS A 51 -16.01 4.40 17.97
N ALA A 52 -15.24 3.60 17.22
CA ALA A 52 -13.81 3.56 17.41
C ALA A 52 -13.12 4.88 16.98
N LEU A 53 -13.69 5.56 15.98
CA LEU A 53 -13.18 6.83 15.50
C LEU A 53 -13.35 7.95 16.54
N GLU A 54 -14.44 7.93 17.32
CA GLU A 54 -14.69 8.87 18.43
C GLU A 54 -13.69 8.65 19.58
N ALA A 55 -13.24 7.41 19.77
CA ALA A 55 -12.27 7.04 20.80
C ALA A 55 -10.80 7.22 20.37
N VAL A 56 -10.53 7.31 19.06
CA VAL A 56 -9.20 7.58 18.49
C VAL A 56 -8.95 9.09 18.60
N GLY A 57 -7.85 9.50 19.23
CA GLY A 57 -7.49 10.91 19.35
C GLY A 57 -7.39 11.60 17.97
N GLU A 58 -7.77 12.86 17.93
CA GLU A 58 -7.82 13.66 16.68
C GLU A 58 -6.49 13.69 15.89
N GLY A 59 -5.36 13.40 16.55
CA GLY A 59 -4.03 13.41 15.93
C GLY A 59 -3.66 12.18 15.09
N GLU A 60 -4.41 11.09 15.16
CA GLU A 60 -4.06 9.85 14.41
C GLU A 60 -4.70 9.78 13.01
N VAL A 61 -5.83 10.44 12.78
CA VAL A 61 -6.55 10.42 11.51
C VAL A 61 -6.13 11.58 10.63
N ILE A 62 -5.50 11.25 9.49
CA ILE A 62 -5.05 12.24 8.50
C ILE A 62 -6.20 12.63 7.58
N LEU A 63 -6.96 11.62 7.11
CA LEU A 63 -8.06 11.82 6.16
C LEU A 63 -9.17 10.79 6.37
N LYS A 64 -10.42 11.25 6.36
CA LYS A 64 -11.63 10.41 6.27
C LYS A 64 -12.11 10.40 4.83
N PHE A 65 -12.18 9.22 4.22
CA PHE A 65 -12.64 9.12 2.83
C PHE A 65 -14.18 9.19 2.76
N PRO A 66 -14.73 9.88 1.74
CA PRO A 66 -16.17 9.91 1.52
C PRO A 66 -16.73 8.51 1.31
N ARG A 67 -17.93 8.26 1.82
CA ARG A 67 -18.67 7.04 1.53
C ARG A 67 -19.14 7.05 0.08
N VAL A 68 -18.95 5.94 -0.61
CA VAL A 68 -19.36 5.81 -2.02
C VAL A 68 -20.86 5.56 -2.17
N MET A 69 -21.47 4.94 -1.16
CA MET A 69 -22.90 4.69 -1.09
C MET A 69 -23.42 5.12 0.29
N ASN A 70 -24.53 5.83 0.30
CA ASN A 70 -25.28 6.10 1.53
C ASN A 70 -26.02 4.82 1.97
N LEU A 71 -25.26 3.84 2.44
CA LEU A 71 -25.82 2.73 3.18
C LEU A 71 -26.21 3.29 4.56
N ALA A 72 -27.52 3.44 4.80
CA ALA A 72 -28.06 4.00 6.04
C ALA A 72 -27.52 3.33 7.32
N ASP A 73 -27.07 2.08 7.20
CA ASP A 73 -26.54 1.26 8.29
C ASP A 73 -25.01 1.10 8.29
N ALA A 74 -24.27 1.81 7.44
CA ALA A 74 -22.81 1.69 7.41
C ALA A 74 -22.19 2.30 8.68
N ARG A 75 -21.85 1.46 9.63
CA ARG A 75 -21.23 1.83 10.93
C ARG A 75 -19.70 1.95 10.87
N THR A 76 -19.12 1.95 9.66
CA THR A 76 -17.67 2.00 9.46
C THR A 76 -17.30 3.08 8.44
N VAL A 77 -16.11 3.65 8.59
CA VAL A 77 -15.53 4.63 7.69
C VAL A 77 -14.10 4.21 7.33
N LEU A 78 -13.69 4.51 6.09
CA LEU A 78 -12.33 4.31 5.64
C LEU A 78 -11.50 5.54 5.98
N VAL A 79 -10.35 5.33 6.62
CA VAL A 79 -9.47 6.41 7.05
C VAL A 79 -8.04 6.16 6.62
N LEU A 80 -7.35 7.23 6.30
CA LEU A 80 -5.90 7.28 6.24
C LEU A 80 -5.43 7.80 7.60
N LYS A 81 -4.54 7.06 8.25
CA LYS A 81 -4.05 7.41 9.57
C LYS A 81 -2.57 7.15 9.75
N THR A 82 -1.97 7.77 10.75
CA THR A 82 -0.61 7.46 11.20
C THR A 82 -0.57 6.05 11.83
N PRO A 83 0.58 5.36 11.79
CA PRO A 83 0.76 4.11 12.52
C PRO A 83 0.64 4.34 14.04
N LYS A 84 0.22 3.31 14.77
CA LYS A 84 0.05 3.38 16.24
C LYS A 84 1.32 3.65 17.03
N THR A 85 2.49 3.38 16.47
CA THR A 85 3.78 3.54 17.14
C THR A 85 4.77 4.26 16.24
N GLU A 86 5.61 5.11 16.83
CA GLU A 86 6.69 5.80 16.10
C GLU A 86 7.65 4.82 15.41
N SER A 87 7.92 3.67 16.02
CA SER A 87 8.74 2.61 15.44
C SER A 87 8.18 1.99 14.16
N SER A 88 6.89 2.25 13.85
CA SER A 88 6.27 1.83 12.59
C SER A 88 6.58 2.78 11.45
N VAL A 89 6.97 4.02 11.74
CA VAL A 89 7.46 4.96 10.73
C VAL A 89 8.88 4.56 10.37
N ARG A 90 9.09 4.24 9.09
CA ARG A 90 10.38 3.71 8.65
C ARG A 90 10.63 3.97 7.18
N ARG A 91 11.92 4.02 6.83
CA ARG A 91 12.39 3.95 5.45
C ARG A 91 12.54 2.48 5.04
N VAL A 92 12.09 2.16 3.84
CA VAL A 92 12.20 0.81 3.25
C VAL A 92 12.86 0.96 1.88
N TRP A 93 14.09 0.48 1.73
CA TRP A 93 14.75 0.40 0.44
C TRP A 93 14.11 -0.65 -0.45
N MET A 94 14.11 -0.40 -1.74
CA MET A 94 13.51 -1.30 -2.70
C MET A 94 14.49 -1.70 -3.81
N PRO A 95 14.37 -2.91 -4.35
CA PRO A 95 15.13 -3.30 -5.55
C PRO A 95 14.80 -2.38 -6.74
N LYS A 96 15.78 -2.13 -7.61
CA LYS A 96 15.60 -1.32 -8.84
C LYS A 96 14.41 -1.79 -9.68
N THR A 97 14.19 -3.10 -9.76
CA THR A 97 13.03 -3.67 -10.47
C THR A 97 11.69 -3.15 -9.94
N VAL A 98 11.55 -3.03 -8.62
CA VAL A 98 10.32 -2.48 -8.01
C VAL A 98 10.20 -0.97 -8.28
N ALA A 99 11.31 -0.23 -8.22
CA ALA A 99 11.33 1.19 -8.56
C ALA A 99 10.87 1.43 -10.01
N TYR A 100 11.34 0.64 -10.97
CA TYR A 100 10.87 0.71 -12.36
C TYR A 100 9.40 0.34 -12.52
N ILE A 101 8.91 -0.68 -11.81
CA ILE A 101 7.48 -1.04 -11.79
C ILE A 101 6.64 0.15 -11.29
N LEU A 102 7.06 0.81 -10.22
CA LEU A 102 6.37 1.97 -9.66
C LEU A 102 6.39 3.16 -10.63
N ARG A 103 7.50 3.41 -11.33
CA ARG A 103 7.57 4.47 -12.36
C ARG A 103 6.59 4.25 -13.49
N GLU A 104 6.51 3.03 -14.01
CA GLU A 104 5.55 2.70 -15.07
C GLU A 104 4.11 2.75 -14.55
N TRP A 105 3.88 2.30 -13.33
CA TRP A 105 2.59 2.41 -12.67
C TRP A 105 2.14 3.87 -12.52
N LYS A 106 3.04 4.76 -12.07
CA LYS A 106 2.76 6.19 -11.97
C LYS A 106 2.35 6.78 -13.32
N LYS A 107 3.09 6.48 -14.38
CA LYS A 107 2.75 6.94 -15.75
C LYS A 107 1.36 6.45 -16.19
N SER A 108 1.00 5.21 -15.85
CA SER A 108 -0.33 4.66 -16.14
C SER A 108 -1.42 5.38 -15.35
N GLN A 109 -1.18 5.64 -14.07
CA GLN A 109 -2.11 6.36 -13.21
C GLN A 109 -2.28 7.83 -13.65
N ASP A 110 -1.19 8.50 -14.05
CA ASP A 110 -1.22 9.87 -14.59
C ASP A 110 -2.02 9.96 -15.90
N LYS A 111 -1.93 8.94 -16.77
CA LYS A 111 -2.78 8.83 -17.98
C LYS A 111 -4.25 8.67 -17.63
N GLN A 112 -4.56 7.81 -16.66
CA GLN A 112 -5.92 7.57 -16.20
C GLN A 112 -6.52 8.83 -15.58
N LYS A 113 -5.75 9.53 -14.74
CA LYS A 113 -6.12 10.82 -14.15
C LYS A 113 -6.42 11.86 -15.23
N LYS A 114 -5.56 11.95 -16.25
CA LYS A 114 -5.79 12.87 -17.38
C LYS A 114 -7.03 12.51 -18.20
N PHE A 115 -7.32 11.22 -18.35
CA PHE A 115 -8.49 10.73 -19.09
C PHE A 115 -9.80 11.04 -18.37
N LEU A 116 -9.85 10.84 -17.05
CA LEU A 116 -11.05 11.06 -16.23
C LEU A 116 -11.24 12.54 -15.84
N GLY A 117 -10.19 13.37 -15.87
CA GLY A 117 -10.27 14.77 -15.49
C GLY A 117 -10.85 14.97 -14.11
N ASP A 118 -11.93 15.76 -14.00
CA ASP A 118 -12.58 16.09 -12.73
C ASP A 118 -13.29 14.89 -12.04
N GLU A 119 -13.51 13.80 -12.75
CA GLU A 119 -14.08 12.57 -12.18
C GLU A 119 -13.04 11.78 -11.37
N TYR A 120 -11.74 12.03 -11.60
CA TYR A 120 -10.67 11.38 -10.86
C TYR A 120 -10.51 11.99 -9.46
N ARG A 121 -10.64 11.16 -8.43
CA ARG A 121 -10.49 11.56 -7.03
C ARG A 121 -9.04 11.39 -6.59
N ASP A 122 -8.24 12.43 -6.78
CA ASP A 122 -6.82 12.38 -6.45
C ASP A 122 -6.53 12.54 -4.96
N TYR A 123 -6.23 11.43 -4.32
CA TYR A 123 -5.75 11.39 -2.94
C TYR A 123 -4.23 11.14 -2.85
N GLY A 124 -3.52 11.18 -3.96
CA GLY A 124 -2.08 10.93 -4.01
C GLY A 124 -1.68 9.47 -3.70
N LEU A 125 -2.63 8.53 -3.65
CA LEU A 125 -2.37 7.13 -3.30
C LEU A 125 -1.65 6.38 -4.43
N VAL A 126 -0.64 5.58 -4.06
CA VAL A 126 0.08 4.71 -5.00
C VAL A 126 -0.81 3.58 -5.48
N VAL A 127 -1.54 2.93 -4.57
CA VAL A 127 -2.48 1.86 -4.89
C VAL A 127 -3.89 2.42 -4.75
N ALA A 128 -4.45 2.86 -5.86
CA ALA A 128 -5.79 3.41 -5.97
C ALA A 128 -6.62 2.61 -6.98
N LEU A 129 -7.93 2.76 -6.92
CA LEU A 129 -8.86 2.31 -7.95
C LEU A 129 -8.72 3.18 -9.22
N GLU A 130 -9.33 2.74 -10.31
CA GLU A 130 -9.24 3.44 -11.61
C GLU A 130 -9.74 4.90 -11.55
N ASP A 131 -10.68 5.19 -10.67
CA ASP A 131 -11.22 6.53 -10.43
C ASP A 131 -10.49 7.32 -9.31
N GLY A 132 -9.34 6.82 -8.85
CA GLY A 132 -8.50 7.46 -7.83
C GLY A 132 -8.93 7.20 -6.39
N ARG A 133 -10.07 6.55 -6.16
CA ARG A 133 -10.51 6.17 -4.81
C ARG A 133 -9.53 5.18 -4.15
N PRO A 134 -9.47 5.14 -2.80
CA PRO A 134 -8.60 4.21 -2.11
C PRO A 134 -8.95 2.75 -2.43
N CYS A 135 -7.91 1.94 -2.67
CA CYS A 135 -8.02 0.51 -2.85
C CYS A 135 -7.96 -0.18 -1.48
N GLU A 136 -9.12 -0.58 -0.98
CA GLU A 136 -9.24 -1.21 0.33
C GLU A 136 -8.62 -2.62 0.36
N GLU A 137 -8.31 -3.08 1.57
CA GLU A 137 -7.80 -4.42 1.82
C GLU A 137 -8.65 -5.53 1.17
N SER A 138 -9.97 -5.44 1.28
CA SER A 138 -10.89 -6.40 0.67
C SER A 138 -10.76 -6.49 -0.85
N VAL A 139 -10.50 -5.36 -1.52
CA VAL A 139 -10.31 -5.32 -2.98
C VAL A 139 -9.00 -6.01 -3.35
N ILE A 140 -7.92 -5.73 -2.61
CA ILE A 140 -6.60 -6.37 -2.85
C ILE A 140 -6.69 -7.88 -2.62
N ASN A 141 -7.30 -8.31 -1.50
CA ASN A 141 -7.46 -9.72 -1.15
C ASN A 141 -8.32 -10.46 -2.18
N ASN A 142 -9.44 -9.87 -2.63
CA ASN A 142 -10.30 -10.46 -3.66
C ASN A 142 -9.58 -10.58 -5.01
N ALA A 143 -8.80 -9.57 -5.41
CA ALA A 143 -8.01 -9.62 -6.63
C ALA A 143 -6.91 -10.70 -6.54
N PHE A 144 -6.25 -10.82 -5.39
CA PHE A 144 -5.25 -11.86 -5.14
C PHE A 144 -5.85 -13.26 -5.15
N HIS A 145 -7.03 -13.45 -4.54
CA HIS A 145 -7.74 -14.72 -4.57
C HIS A 145 -8.11 -15.15 -6.00
N LYS A 146 -8.61 -14.22 -6.82
CA LYS A 146 -8.88 -14.49 -8.24
C LYS A 146 -7.62 -14.88 -9.00
N LEU A 147 -6.50 -14.19 -8.75
CA LEU A 147 -5.22 -14.49 -9.36
C LEU A 147 -4.73 -15.89 -8.99
N LYS A 148 -4.77 -16.26 -7.68
CA LYS A 148 -4.41 -17.61 -7.21
C LYS A 148 -5.20 -18.68 -7.92
N LYS A 149 -6.53 -18.52 -7.99
CA LYS A 149 -7.42 -19.49 -8.64
C LYS A 149 -7.10 -19.64 -10.13
N HIS A 150 -6.83 -18.52 -10.81
CA HIS A 150 -6.48 -18.54 -12.24
C HIS A 150 -5.13 -19.19 -12.51
N ALA A 151 -4.17 -18.99 -11.64
CA ALA A 151 -2.80 -19.51 -11.77
C ALA A 151 -2.59 -20.86 -11.08
N GLU A 152 -3.66 -21.49 -10.58
CA GLU A 152 -3.63 -22.79 -9.88
C GLU A 152 -2.59 -22.85 -8.75
N LEU A 153 -2.41 -21.71 -8.06
CA LEU A 153 -1.46 -21.63 -6.96
C LEU A 153 -2.03 -22.27 -5.68
N PRO A 154 -1.15 -22.76 -4.78
CA PRO A 154 -1.59 -23.29 -3.49
C PRO A 154 -2.33 -22.26 -2.66
N GLU A 155 -3.10 -22.72 -1.68
CA GLU A 155 -3.81 -21.86 -0.71
C GLU A 155 -2.80 -21.05 0.12
N VAL A 156 -2.60 -19.80 -0.29
CA VAL A 156 -1.78 -18.80 0.42
C VAL A 156 -2.57 -17.52 0.58
N GLU A 157 -2.44 -16.87 1.70
CA GLU A 157 -3.06 -15.57 1.96
C GLU A 157 -2.14 -14.44 1.48
N PHE A 158 -2.70 -13.27 1.15
CA PHE A 158 -1.89 -12.10 0.74
C PHE A 158 -0.82 -11.75 1.78
N HIS A 159 -1.17 -11.85 3.07
CA HIS A 159 -0.24 -11.58 4.17
C HIS A 159 0.96 -12.55 4.20
N SER A 160 0.80 -13.76 3.69
CA SER A 160 1.90 -14.75 3.59
C SER A 160 3.03 -14.29 2.66
N LEU A 161 2.76 -13.41 1.70
CA LEU A 161 3.79 -12.81 0.84
C LEU A 161 4.84 -12.07 1.67
N ARG A 162 4.41 -11.32 2.68
CA ARG A 162 5.30 -10.61 3.60
C ARG A 162 6.14 -11.58 4.44
N HIS A 163 5.54 -12.64 4.97
CA HIS A 163 6.27 -13.67 5.71
C HIS A 163 7.30 -14.38 4.82
N SER A 164 6.91 -14.74 3.60
CA SER A 164 7.82 -15.34 2.62
C SER A 164 8.98 -14.41 2.28
N SER A 165 8.73 -13.11 2.14
CA SER A 165 9.75 -12.09 1.94
C SER A 165 10.78 -12.08 3.07
N THR A 166 10.33 -12.02 4.32
CA THR A 166 11.21 -11.99 5.49
C THR A 166 12.06 -13.25 5.57
N THR A 167 11.43 -14.42 5.37
CA THR A 167 12.14 -15.71 5.37
C THR A 167 13.19 -15.77 4.24
N TYR A 168 12.84 -15.28 3.05
CA TYR A 168 13.76 -15.26 1.90
C TYR A 168 14.96 -14.35 2.15
N LYS A 169 14.73 -13.14 2.65
CA LYS A 169 15.79 -12.18 3.00
C LYS A 169 16.70 -12.74 4.09
N LEU A 170 16.14 -13.36 5.13
CA LEU A 170 16.90 -13.98 6.19
C LEU A 170 17.81 -15.10 5.66
N LYS A 171 17.33 -15.92 4.71
CA LYS A 171 18.17 -16.93 4.04
C LYS A 171 19.31 -16.30 3.23
N LEU A 172 19.04 -15.23 2.50
CA LEU A 172 20.07 -14.51 1.73
C LEU A 172 21.13 -13.88 2.61
N ASN A 173 20.75 -13.42 3.80
CA ASN A 173 21.65 -12.78 4.77
C ASN A 173 22.26 -13.81 5.76
N HIS A 174 22.26 -15.10 5.42
CA HIS A 174 22.85 -16.18 6.23
C HIS A 174 22.35 -16.21 7.68
N GLY A 175 21.10 -15.76 7.94
CA GLY A 175 20.48 -15.73 9.26
C GLY A 175 20.72 -14.45 10.06
N ASP A 176 21.35 -13.44 9.48
CA ASP A 176 21.53 -12.14 10.16
C ASP A 176 20.22 -11.37 10.19
N ILE A 177 19.57 -11.35 11.36
CA ILE A 177 18.28 -10.67 11.61
C ILE A 177 18.45 -9.14 11.52
N LYS A 178 19.62 -8.59 11.82
CA LYS A 178 19.85 -7.13 11.80
C LYS A 178 20.00 -6.59 10.38
N ALA A 179 20.41 -7.44 9.43
CA ALA A 179 20.55 -7.10 8.01
C ALA A 179 19.27 -7.39 7.19
N THR A 180 18.18 -7.86 7.81
CA THR A 180 16.91 -8.21 7.18
C THR A 180 15.88 -7.14 7.41
#